data_5d32ac409707d220a36883ceb810dddf
#
_entry.id   5d32ac409707d220a36883ceb810dddf
#
_cell.length_a   1.000
_cell.length_b   1.000
_cell.length_c   1.000
_cell.angle_alpha   90.00
_cell.angle_beta   90.00
_cell.angle_gamma   90.00
#
_symmetry.space_group_name_H-M   'P 1'
#
loop_
_entity.id
_entity.type
_entity.pdbx_description
1 polymer ?
#
loop_
_entity_poly.entity_id
_entity_poly.type
_entity_poly.pdbx_seq_one_letter_code
_entity_poly.pdbx_strand_id
1 'polypeptide(L)'
;VLYRFLILLIFPVSLLAQRPGETPVEAWPRSFKAKPVDLRINDKTEDGSLVVESPHFRMVAETRIGRQDLTRFARVVESVPQLIKSHPLRLWNSPRKSITNILLCKDETSFVKAGGDEGAVGWWDGHKERVLIRSDYFLAPPQTENSRLQAQPDEGLLVHELVHASMSASLWRLPPWFTEGIAEYFSVCHQGGGWYLFRDLDSLIRNHLRRAISRNKVGEHFHLVPVPSILALSHQDWIKASQSQPGGNAYLPYATALLLVHYHLHGGAERRAKTSAHLAKIQGLSPRNKMPAFPTEEPGFIQKRLVNYWSSRGLQLIFREQ
;
A
#
# COMPACT_ATOMS: atom_id res chain seq x y z
N VAL A 1 45.62 53.20 -1.37
CA VAL A 1 44.30 53.19 -0.68
C VAL A 1 43.34 52.43 -1.57
N LEU A 2 43.11 51.15 -1.29
CA LEU A 2 42.16 50.30 -2.03
C LEU A 2 40.85 50.24 -1.24
N TYR A 3 39.78 50.80 -1.78
CA TYR A 3 38.41 50.63 -1.26
C TYR A 3 37.83 49.29 -1.81
N ARG A 4 37.60 48.32 -0.91
CA ARG A 4 36.81 47.10 -1.23
C ARG A 4 35.32 47.43 -1.02
N PHE A 5 34.56 47.47 -2.11
CA PHE A 5 33.11 47.51 -2.06
C PHE A 5 32.58 46.10 -1.75
N LEU A 6 31.96 45.97 -0.59
CA LEU A 6 31.21 44.76 -0.20
C LEU A 6 29.78 44.90 -0.73
N ILE A 7 29.45 44.18 -1.81
CA ILE A 7 28.08 44.11 -2.35
C ILE A 7 27.34 43.07 -1.51
N LEU A 8 26.45 43.55 -0.61
CA LEU A 8 25.48 42.71 0.11
C LEU A 8 24.35 42.34 -0.86
N LEU A 9 24.35 41.13 -1.37
CA LEU A 9 23.23 40.55 -2.11
C LEU A 9 22.12 40.20 -1.11
N ILE A 10 21.13 41.09 -0.96
CA ILE A 10 19.88 40.82 -0.21
C ILE A 10 19.01 39.97 -1.13
N PHE A 11 18.94 38.66 -0.89
CA PHE A 11 17.92 37.82 -1.49
C PHE A 11 16.57 38.14 -0.82
N PRO A 12 15.51 38.46 -1.58
CA PRO A 12 14.20 38.60 -0.98
C PRO A 12 13.75 37.21 -0.54
N VAL A 13 13.71 36.96 0.77
CA VAL A 13 12.96 35.85 1.35
C VAL A 13 11.48 36.18 1.11
N SER A 14 10.91 35.56 0.08
CA SER A 14 9.46 35.61 -0.13
C SER A 14 8.80 34.84 1.03
N LEU A 15 8.47 35.57 2.09
CA LEU A 15 7.53 35.08 3.10
C LEU A 15 6.18 34.90 2.38
N LEU A 16 5.86 33.68 2.02
CA LEU A 16 4.50 33.29 1.69
C LEU A 16 3.66 33.51 2.95
N ALA A 17 2.95 34.62 2.98
CA ALA A 17 2.01 34.96 4.04
C ALA A 17 0.95 33.87 4.11
N GLN A 18 1.04 32.97 5.10
CA GLN A 18 0.00 32.01 5.43
C GLN A 18 -1.25 32.78 5.87
N ARG A 19 -2.39 32.46 5.28
CA ARG A 19 -3.68 32.98 5.70
C ARG A 19 -3.96 32.49 7.13
N PRO A 20 -4.43 33.37 8.05
CA PRO A 20 -4.80 32.94 9.39
C PRO A 20 -5.92 31.90 9.31
N GLY A 21 -5.68 30.69 9.85
CA GLY A 21 -6.64 29.58 9.86
C GLY A 21 -6.31 28.39 8.95
N GLU A 22 -5.32 28.48 8.05
CA GLU A 22 -4.84 27.31 7.32
C GLU A 22 -3.85 26.52 8.19
N THR A 23 -4.24 25.33 8.60
CA THR A 23 -3.30 24.35 9.16
C THR A 23 -2.19 24.13 8.14
N PRO A 24 -0.90 24.17 8.52
CA PRO A 24 0.20 23.88 7.60
C PRO A 24 -0.06 22.56 6.90
N VAL A 25 -0.07 22.56 5.56
CA VAL A 25 -0.11 21.31 4.80
C VAL A 25 1.15 20.57 5.18
N GLU A 26 1.00 19.54 5.98
CA GLU A 26 2.10 18.71 6.46
C GLU A 26 2.91 18.23 5.25
N ALA A 27 4.22 18.46 5.27
CA ALA A 27 5.07 18.20 4.11
C ALA A 27 5.05 16.70 3.76
N TRP A 28 4.82 16.40 2.49
CA TRP A 28 4.84 15.00 2.02
C TRP A 28 6.22 14.38 2.28
N PRO A 29 6.31 13.22 2.94
CA PRO A 29 7.60 12.62 3.25
C PRO A 29 8.37 12.25 1.98
N ARG A 30 9.68 12.44 1.97
CA ARG A 30 10.54 11.97 0.88
C ARG A 30 10.92 10.49 1.06
N SER A 31 10.99 10.04 2.29
CA SER A 31 11.25 8.65 2.68
C SER A 31 10.80 8.42 4.11
N PHE A 32 10.59 7.15 4.45
CA PHE A 32 10.33 6.70 5.81
C PHE A 32 11.17 5.44 6.09
N LYS A 33 11.74 5.35 7.26
CA LYS A 33 12.43 4.15 7.74
C LYS A 33 11.90 3.77 9.11
N ALA A 34 11.41 2.54 9.21
CA ALA A 34 10.88 2.02 10.45
C ALA A 34 11.95 1.92 11.53
N LYS A 35 11.57 2.22 12.76
CA LYS A 35 12.41 2.01 13.94
C LYS A 35 12.40 0.53 14.32
N PRO A 36 13.50 0.00 14.86
CA PRO A 36 13.50 -1.33 15.47
C PRO A 36 12.42 -1.43 16.56
N VAL A 37 11.88 -2.62 16.73
CA VAL A 37 10.90 -2.93 17.77
C VAL A 37 11.36 -4.14 18.58
N ASP A 38 10.97 -4.15 19.85
CA ASP A 38 11.21 -5.28 20.72
C ASP A 38 10.22 -6.40 20.42
N LEU A 39 10.71 -7.63 20.37
CA LEU A 39 9.92 -8.84 20.14
C LEU A 39 9.93 -9.69 21.41
N ARG A 40 8.75 -10.15 21.82
CA ARG A 40 8.58 -11.17 22.84
C ARG A 40 8.32 -12.50 22.15
N ILE A 41 9.23 -13.44 22.30
CA ILE A 41 9.16 -14.75 21.67
C ILE A 41 8.76 -15.77 22.73
N ASN A 42 7.67 -16.50 22.47
CA ASN A 42 7.26 -17.65 23.25
C ASN A 42 7.21 -18.89 22.36
N ASP A 43 8.16 -19.79 22.57
CA ASP A 43 8.31 -21.04 21.82
C ASP A 43 7.79 -22.28 22.59
N LYS A 44 7.13 -22.05 23.73
CA LYS A 44 6.60 -23.11 24.63
C LYS A 44 5.09 -23.07 24.70
N THR A 45 4.41 -23.04 23.54
CA THR A 45 2.96 -23.16 23.50
C THR A 45 2.53 -24.63 23.59
N GLU A 46 1.35 -24.91 24.14
CA GLU A 46 0.83 -26.28 24.34
C GLU A 46 0.67 -27.05 23.03
N ASP A 47 0.33 -26.33 21.94
CA ASP A 47 0.16 -26.87 20.58
C ASP A 47 1.45 -26.89 19.74
N GLY A 48 2.58 -26.50 20.33
CA GLY A 48 3.86 -26.45 19.63
C GLY A 48 4.06 -25.28 18.68
N SER A 49 3.11 -24.34 18.60
CA SER A 49 3.22 -23.13 17.78
C SER A 49 4.28 -22.18 18.33
N LEU A 50 4.94 -21.44 17.44
CA LEU A 50 5.77 -20.31 17.81
C LEU A 50 4.92 -19.04 17.90
N VAL A 51 4.84 -18.43 19.07
CA VAL A 51 4.15 -17.15 19.27
C VAL A 51 5.15 -16.03 19.44
N VAL A 52 4.98 -14.97 18.66
CA VAL A 52 5.81 -13.77 18.72
C VAL A 52 4.91 -12.55 18.85
N GLU A 53 5.16 -11.75 19.87
CA GLU A 53 4.44 -10.51 20.10
C GLU A 53 5.33 -9.30 19.81
N SER A 54 4.72 -8.33 19.14
CA SER A 54 5.28 -7.03 18.84
C SER A 54 4.28 -5.94 19.26
N PRO A 55 4.61 -4.65 19.20
CA PRO A 55 3.71 -3.59 19.69
C PRO A 55 2.29 -3.59 19.10
N HIS A 56 2.14 -4.04 17.82
CA HIS A 56 0.84 -4.01 17.12
C HIS A 56 0.33 -5.39 16.71
N PHE A 57 1.19 -6.42 16.72
CA PHE A 57 0.84 -7.72 16.18
C PHE A 57 1.22 -8.87 17.13
N ARG A 58 0.36 -9.89 17.13
CA ARG A 58 0.65 -11.21 17.67
C ARG A 58 0.74 -12.20 16.51
N MET A 59 1.94 -12.65 16.22
CA MET A 59 2.24 -13.60 15.16
C MET A 59 2.22 -15.02 15.73
N VAL A 60 1.44 -15.91 15.12
CA VAL A 60 1.37 -17.34 15.47
C VAL A 60 1.84 -18.13 14.27
N ALA A 61 2.95 -18.85 14.41
CA ALA A 61 3.54 -19.63 13.34
C ALA A 61 3.34 -21.13 13.56
N GLU A 62 2.82 -21.82 12.56
CA GLU A 62 2.62 -23.29 12.57
C GLU A 62 3.94 -24.06 12.44
N THR A 63 5.02 -23.39 12.06
CA THR A 63 6.35 -23.99 11.90
C THR A 63 7.39 -23.17 12.64
N ARG A 64 8.52 -23.82 12.95
CA ARG A 64 9.68 -23.11 13.51
C ARG A 64 10.27 -22.19 12.45
N ILE A 65 10.53 -20.94 12.85
CA ILE A 65 11.14 -19.91 12.02
C ILE A 65 12.46 -19.51 12.64
N GLY A 66 13.51 -19.40 11.83
CA GLY A 66 14.81 -18.93 12.29
C GLY A 66 14.72 -17.52 12.88
N ARG A 67 15.42 -17.27 13.98
CA ARG A 67 15.37 -15.98 14.70
C ARG A 67 15.69 -14.78 13.80
N GLN A 68 16.62 -14.95 12.86
CA GLN A 68 17.02 -13.89 11.94
C GLN A 68 15.89 -13.55 10.96
N ASP A 69 15.26 -14.59 10.38
CA ASP A 69 14.13 -14.42 9.43
C ASP A 69 12.93 -13.83 10.14
N LEU A 70 12.64 -14.30 11.35
CA LEU A 70 11.58 -13.75 12.18
C LEU A 70 11.80 -12.27 12.49
N THR A 71 13.04 -11.88 12.85
CA THR A 71 13.38 -10.47 13.13
C THR A 71 13.23 -9.60 11.88
N ARG A 72 13.65 -10.11 10.70
CA ARG A 72 13.47 -9.42 9.42
C ARG A 72 11.98 -9.26 9.08
N PHE A 73 11.22 -10.33 9.19
CA PHE A 73 9.77 -10.32 8.94
C PHE A 73 9.04 -9.35 9.87
N ALA A 74 9.28 -9.44 11.17
CA ALA A 74 8.67 -8.56 12.16
C ALA A 74 8.99 -7.07 11.94
N ARG A 75 10.19 -6.76 11.42
CA ARG A 75 10.54 -5.38 11.05
C ARG A 75 9.66 -4.86 9.93
N VAL A 76 9.40 -5.66 8.90
CA VAL A 76 8.47 -5.28 7.80
C VAL A 76 7.06 -5.13 8.36
N VAL A 77 6.60 -6.10 9.15
CA VAL A 77 5.27 -6.09 9.77
C VAL A 77 5.04 -4.81 10.58
N GLU A 78 5.96 -4.47 11.47
CA GLU A 78 5.84 -3.29 12.33
C GLU A 78 6.12 -1.96 11.61
N SER A 79 6.72 -2.01 10.44
CA SER A 79 6.97 -0.79 9.66
C SER A 79 5.68 -0.14 9.16
N VAL A 80 4.66 -0.93 8.85
CA VAL A 80 3.40 -0.43 8.29
C VAL A 80 2.62 0.43 9.29
N PRO A 81 2.30 -0.03 10.52
CA PRO A 81 1.63 0.82 11.50
C PRO A 81 2.45 2.07 11.87
N GLN A 82 3.79 1.97 11.93
CA GLN A 82 4.63 3.15 12.18
C GLN A 82 4.52 4.16 11.04
N LEU A 83 4.55 3.68 9.77
CA LEU A 83 4.38 4.51 8.59
C LEU A 83 3.01 5.18 8.58
N ILE A 84 1.94 4.39 8.66
CA ILE A 84 0.55 4.87 8.54
C ILE A 84 0.22 5.89 9.64
N LYS A 85 0.73 5.70 10.87
CA LYS A 85 0.57 6.67 11.98
C LYS A 85 1.26 8.00 11.71
N SER A 86 2.43 7.97 11.08
CA SER A 86 3.24 9.16 10.83
C SER A 86 2.94 9.83 9.48
N HIS A 87 2.16 9.19 8.61
CA HIS A 87 1.91 9.69 7.27
C HIS A 87 0.87 10.82 7.26
N PRO A 88 1.05 11.91 6.49
CA PRO A 88 0.14 13.07 6.44
C PRO A 88 -1.31 12.75 6.07
N LEU A 89 -1.57 11.62 5.41
CA LEU A 89 -2.93 11.18 5.10
C LEU A 89 -3.73 10.75 6.34
N ARG A 90 -3.07 10.57 7.49
CA ARG A 90 -3.69 10.20 8.77
C ARG A 90 -4.63 8.99 8.66
N LEU A 91 -4.21 7.98 7.90
CA LEU A 91 -5.00 6.78 7.62
C LEU A 91 -5.05 5.80 8.80
N TRP A 92 -4.24 6.04 9.84
CA TRP A 92 -4.25 5.17 11.01
C TRP A 92 -5.62 5.22 11.67
N ASN A 93 -6.26 4.06 11.70
CA ASN A 93 -7.43 3.86 12.51
C ASN A 93 -7.19 2.59 13.33
N SER A 94 -7.03 2.79 14.63
CA SER A 94 -6.68 1.69 15.55
C SER A 94 -7.65 0.51 15.35
N PRO A 95 -7.15 -0.71 15.18
CA PRO A 95 -7.99 -1.88 15.19
C PRO A 95 -8.84 -1.91 16.48
N ARG A 96 -10.02 -2.51 16.42
CA ARG A 96 -10.88 -2.65 17.62
C ARG A 96 -10.15 -3.40 18.74
N LYS A 97 -9.24 -4.30 18.36
CA LYS A 97 -8.31 -4.98 19.27
C LYS A 97 -6.99 -4.20 19.31
N SER A 98 -6.41 -4.08 20.49
CA SER A 98 -5.10 -3.44 20.68
C SER A 98 -3.97 -4.13 19.91
N ILE A 99 -4.11 -5.42 19.62
CA ILE A 99 -3.15 -6.27 18.92
C ILE A 99 -3.86 -7.07 17.84
N THR A 100 -3.38 -6.98 16.61
CA THR A 100 -3.88 -7.73 15.46
C THR A 100 -3.16 -9.09 15.36
N ASN A 101 -3.91 -10.17 15.11
CA ASN A 101 -3.30 -11.48 14.91
C ASN A 101 -2.78 -11.64 13.49
N ILE A 102 -1.58 -12.21 13.35
CA ILE A 102 -1.04 -12.71 12.09
C ILE A 102 -0.85 -14.23 12.25
N LEU A 103 -1.48 -15.00 11.38
CA LEU A 103 -1.29 -16.45 11.32
C LEU A 103 -0.31 -16.75 10.18
N LEU A 104 0.83 -17.33 10.54
CA LEU A 104 1.87 -17.78 9.60
C LEU A 104 1.60 -19.24 9.27
N CYS A 105 0.81 -19.47 8.23
CA CYS A 105 0.45 -20.79 7.73
C CYS A 105 1.67 -21.44 7.08
N LYS A 106 1.93 -22.70 7.34
CA LYS A 106 3.12 -23.40 6.86
C LYS A 106 3.18 -23.52 5.33
N ASP A 107 2.00 -23.70 4.70
CA ASP A 107 1.83 -23.95 3.26
C ASP A 107 0.45 -23.46 2.78
N GLU A 108 0.18 -23.62 1.49
CA GLU A 108 -1.09 -23.25 0.87
C GLU A 108 -2.28 -24.01 1.44
N THR A 109 -2.13 -25.31 1.72
CA THR A 109 -3.21 -26.14 2.28
C THR A 109 -3.66 -25.60 3.64
N SER A 110 -2.71 -25.27 4.48
CA SER A 110 -2.94 -24.68 5.80
C SER A 110 -3.55 -23.28 5.69
N PHE A 111 -3.09 -22.47 4.73
CA PHE A 111 -3.58 -21.14 4.45
C PHE A 111 -5.06 -21.16 4.00
N VAL A 112 -5.41 -22.02 3.05
CA VAL A 112 -6.81 -22.17 2.58
C VAL A 112 -7.71 -22.71 3.70
N LYS A 113 -7.24 -23.70 4.48
CA LYS A 113 -7.95 -24.21 5.67
C LYS A 113 -8.20 -23.11 6.70
N ALA A 114 -7.30 -22.15 6.84
CA ALA A 114 -7.48 -20.99 7.71
C ALA A 114 -8.49 -19.97 7.17
N GLY A 115 -8.84 -20.03 5.89
CA GLY A 115 -9.81 -19.16 5.21
C GLY A 115 -9.18 -18.18 4.23
N GLY A 116 -7.94 -18.40 3.81
CA GLY A 116 -7.32 -17.68 2.70
C GLY A 116 -7.78 -18.22 1.35
N ASP A 117 -7.70 -17.40 0.32
CA ASP A 117 -8.04 -17.79 -1.06
C ASP A 117 -6.94 -18.65 -1.69
N GLU A 118 -7.36 -19.64 -2.49
CA GLU A 118 -6.44 -20.49 -3.25
C GLU A 118 -5.55 -19.64 -4.18
N GLY A 119 -4.27 -19.95 -4.22
CA GLY A 119 -3.28 -19.20 -5.00
C GLY A 119 -2.81 -17.88 -4.39
N ALA A 120 -3.49 -17.36 -3.35
CA ALA A 120 -3.01 -16.21 -2.61
C ALA A 120 -1.88 -16.59 -1.64
N VAL A 121 -1.05 -15.61 -1.29
CA VAL A 121 0.07 -15.81 -0.34
C VAL A 121 -0.06 -14.92 0.90
N GLY A 122 -0.94 -13.91 0.84
CA GLY A 122 -1.34 -13.04 1.93
C GLY A 122 -2.84 -12.77 1.84
N TRP A 123 -3.49 -12.53 2.98
CA TRP A 123 -4.93 -12.28 3.05
C TRP A 123 -5.31 -11.53 4.32
N TRP A 124 -5.99 -10.39 4.20
CA TRP A 124 -6.64 -9.72 5.31
C TRP A 124 -8.07 -10.27 5.51
N ASP A 125 -8.28 -11.05 6.57
CA ASP A 125 -9.61 -11.51 6.98
C ASP A 125 -10.30 -10.44 7.86
N GLY A 126 -11.06 -9.56 7.22
CA GLY A 126 -11.75 -8.46 7.90
C GLY A 126 -12.84 -8.91 8.89
N HIS A 127 -13.39 -10.12 8.73
CA HIS A 127 -14.40 -10.67 9.65
C HIS A 127 -13.77 -11.15 10.96
N LYS A 128 -12.60 -11.79 10.88
CA LYS A 128 -11.87 -12.30 12.04
C LYS A 128 -10.83 -11.29 12.55
N GLU A 129 -10.67 -10.15 11.87
CA GLU A 129 -9.66 -9.11 12.17
C GLU A 129 -8.26 -9.71 12.34
N ARG A 130 -7.82 -10.46 11.33
CA ARG A 130 -6.51 -11.11 11.30
C ARG A 130 -5.90 -11.13 9.90
N VAL A 131 -4.58 -11.22 9.84
CA VAL A 131 -3.83 -11.42 8.60
C VAL A 131 -3.40 -12.88 8.50
N LEU A 132 -3.61 -13.50 7.35
CA LEU A 132 -3.08 -14.82 7.00
C LEU A 132 -1.89 -14.65 6.08
N ILE A 133 -0.81 -15.35 6.33
CA ILE A 133 0.43 -15.28 5.54
C ILE A 133 0.97 -16.68 5.32
N ARG A 134 1.39 -16.97 4.10
CA ARG A 134 2.09 -18.22 3.77
C ARG A 134 3.58 -18.12 4.14
N SER A 135 4.00 -18.87 5.15
CA SER A 135 5.39 -18.85 5.61
C SER A 135 6.36 -19.50 4.62
N ASP A 136 5.91 -20.49 3.85
CA ASP A 136 6.67 -21.11 2.76
C ASP A 136 7.03 -20.13 1.64
N TYR A 137 6.24 -19.08 1.45
CA TYR A 137 6.52 -18.03 0.47
C TYR A 137 7.43 -16.94 1.02
N PHE A 138 7.14 -16.43 2.24
CA PHE A 138 7.85 -15.26 2.80
C PHE A 138 9.10 -15.60 3.61
N LEU A 139 9.19 -16.81 4.15
CA LEU A 139 10.19 -17.20 5.14
C LEU A 139 11.00 -18.45 4.73
N ALA A 140 10.72 -19.03 3.57
CA ALA A 140 11.45 -20.18 3.07
C ALA A 140 12.94 -19.82 2.89
N PRO A 141 13.88 -20.67 3.36
CA PRO A 141 15.28 -20.50 3.03
C PRO A 141 15.49 -20.68 1.54
N PRO A 142 16.44 -19.97 0.91
CA PRO A 142 16.79 -20.19 -0.48
C PRO A 142 17.25 -21.65 -0.63
N GLN A 143 16.51 -22.43 -1.44
CA GLN A 143 16.65 -23.90 -1.47
C GLN A 143 17.94 -24.42 -2.13
N THR A 144 18.63 -23.60 -2.94
CA THR A 144 19.93 -23.94 -3.57
C THR A 144 20.69 -22.67 -3.98
N GLU A 145 22.00 -22.79 -4.34
CA GLU A 145 22.77 -21.67 -4.88
C GLU A 145 22.15 -21.09 -6.17
N ASN A 146 21.46 -21.89 -6.98
CA ASN A 146 20.71 -21.44 -8.13
C ASN A 146 19.38 -20.75 -7.77
N SER A 147 18.83 -20.96 -6.60
CA SER A 147 17.63 -20.26 -6.12
C SER A 147 17.88 -18.86 -5.57
N ARG A 148 19.15 -18.40 -5.50
CA ARG A 148 19.46 -16.97 -5.30
C ARG A 148 18.95 -16.09 -6.45
N LEU A 149 18.64 -16.68 -7.61
CA LEU A 149 17.95 -16.04 -8.74
C LEU A 149 16.42 -16.16 -8.66
N GLN A 150 15.87 -16.97 -7.75
CA GLN A 150 14.44 -16.96 -7.47
C GLN A 150 14.12 -15.68 -6.70
N ALA A 151 13.13 -14.96 -7.21
CA ALA A 151 12.71 -13.68 -6.69
C ALA A 151 12.64 -13.72 -5.15
N GLN A 152 13.31 -12.77 -4.51
CA GLN A 152 13.12 -12.50 -3.09
C GLN A 152 11.62 -12.41 -2.80
N PRO A 153 11.14 -12.94 -1.67
CA PRO A 153 9.72 -12.81 -1.31
C PRO A 153 9.27 -11.38 -1.51
N ASP A 154 8.14 -11.20 -2.17
CA ASP A 154 7.62 -9.86 -2.42
C ASP A 154 7.09 -9.26 -1.11
N GLU A 155 8.00 -8.64 -0.35
CA GLU A 155 7.62 -7.92 0.88
C GLU A 155 6.57 -6.83 0.61
N GLY A 156 6.43 -6.37 -0.64
CA GLY A 156 5.40 -5.43 -1.05
C GLY A 156 3.99 -5.99 -0.87
N LEU A 157 3.79 -7.27 -1.19
CA LEU A 157 2.50 -7.92 -0.96
C LEU A 157 2.18 -8.03 0.54
N LEU A 158 3.17 -8.34 1.37
CA LEU A 158 2.99 -8.31 2.83
C LEU A 158 2.59 -6.90 3.31
N VAL A 159 3.25 -5.86 2.79
CA VAL A 159 2.90 -4.47 3.09
C VAL A 159 1.46 -4.16 2.68
N HIS A 160 1.00 -4.63 1.51
CA HIS A 160 -0.38 -4.47 1.03
C HIS A 160 -1.39 -4.96 2.07
N GLU A 161 -1.28 -6.21 2.52
CA GLU A 161 -2.19 -6.80 3.51
C GLU A 161 -2.14 -6.10 4.88
N LEU A 162 -0.94 -5.66 5.28
CA LEU A 162 -0.77 -4.94 6.54
C LEU A 162 -1.32 -3.51 6.49
N VAL A 163 -1.37 -2.89 5.32
CA VAL A 163 -2.07 -1.60 5.13
C VAL A 163 -3.56 -1.79 5.38
N HIS A 164 -4.17 -2.86 4.83
CA HIS A 164 -5.57 -3.18 5.12
C HIS A 164 -5.79 -3.38 6.62
N ALA A 165 -4.96 -4.18 7.28
CA ALA A 165 -5.06 -4.39 8.73
C ALA A 165 -4.93 -3.06 9.52
N SER A 166 -4.02 -2.18 9.12
CA SER A 166 -3.76 -0.90 9.80
C SER A 166 -4.85 0.15 9.58
N MET A 167 -5.66 0.00 8.52
CA MET A 167 -6.77 0.88 8.17
C MET A 167 -8.14 0.25 8.42
N SER A 168 -8.21 -0.92 9.05
CA SER A 168 -9.37 -1.82 9.08
C SER A 168 -10.70 -1.15 9.47
N ALA A 169 -10.68 -0.22 10.42
CA ALA A 169 -11.89 0.49 10.83
C ALA A 169 -12.39 1.55 9.83
N SER A 170 -11.59 1.90 8.82
CA SER A 170 -11.95 2.86 7.76
C SER A 170 -12.21 2.22 6.41
N LEU A 171 -11.75 0.98 6.16
CA LEU A 171 -11.78 0.34 4.84
C LEU A 171 -13.18 0.26 4.25
N TRP A 172 -14.17 -0.17 5.02
CA TRP A 172 -15.55 -0.29 4.57
C TRP A 172 -16.22 1.06 4.23
N ARG A 173 -15.58 2.17 4.58
CA ARG A 173 -16.04 3.54 4.33
C ARG A 173 -15.44 4.14 3.06
N LEU A 174 -14.45 3.49 2.50
CA LEU A 174 -13.73 3.93 1.31
C LEU A 174 -14.20 3.11 0.10
N PRO A 175 -14.22 3.67 -1.11
CA PRO A 175 -14.52 2.88 -2.28
C PRO A 175 -13.41 1.84 -2.51
N PRO A 176 -13.73 0.63 -3.04
CA PRO A 176 -12.75 -0.45 -3.20
C PRO A 176 -11.51 -0.03 -3.98
N TRP A 177 -11.66 0.76 -5.04
CA TRP A 177 -10.51 1.24 -5.80
C TRP A 177 -9.53 2.07 -4.96
N PHE A 178 -10.03 2.84 -3.98
CA PHE A 178 -9.14 3.61 -3.10
C PHE A 178 -8.52 2.71 -2.03
N THR A 179 -9.27 1.77 -1.50
CA THR A 179 -8.81 0.78 -0.51
C THR A 179 -7.65 -0.04 -1.06
N GLU A 180 -7.83 -0.61 -2.24
CA GLU A 180 -6.80 -1.42 -2.91
C GLU A 180 -5.66 -0.57 -3.45
N GLY A 181 -6.00 0.56 -4.07
CA GLY A 181 -5.00 1.46 -4.63
C GLY A 181 -4.08 2.09 -3.61
N ILE A 182 -4.53 2.37 -2.37
CA ILE A 182 -3.67 2.90 -1.32
C ILE A 182 -2.77 1.81 -0.72
N ALA A 183 -3.25 0.57 -0.65
CA ALA A 183 -2.43 -0.58 -0.25
C ALA A 183 -1.32 -0.82 -1.28
N GLU A 184 -1.64 -0.82 -2.59
CA GLU A 184 -0.67 -0.87 -3.69
C GLU A 184 0.31 0.31 -3.66
N TYR A 185 -0.15 1.51 -3.37
CA TYR A 185 0.69 2.70 -3.27
C TYR A 185 1.80 2.53 -2.22
N PHE A 186 1.47 2.10 -1.01
CA PHE A 186 2.47 1.85 0.02
C PHE A 186 3.34 0.63 -0.28
N SER A 187 2.78 -0.41 -0.89
CA SER A 187 3.51 -1.57 -1.39
C SER A 187 4.61 -1.16 -2.37
N VAL A 188 4.28 -0.34 -3.37
CA VAL A 188 5.24 0.17 -4.37
C VAL A 188 6.30 1.09 -3.76
N CYS A 189 5.95 1.85 -2.73
CA CYS A 189 6.90 2.69 -2.01
C CYS A 189 7.91 1.89 -1.19
N HIS A 190 7.59 0.64 -0.80
CA HIS A 190 8.46 -0.20 0.02
C HIS A 190 9.71 -0.65 -0.73
N GLN A 191 10.88 -0.50 -0.11
CA GLN A 191 12.19 -0.80 -0.68
C GLN A 191 12.92 -1.92 0.08
N GLY A 192 12.20 -2.69 0.88
CA GLY A 192 12.72 -3.77 1.71
C GLY A 192 13.02 -3.36 3.15
N GLY A 193 12.85 -4.31 4.08
CA GLY A 193 13.23 -4.17 5.49
C GLY A 193 12.57 -3.00 6.23
N GLY A 194 11.37 -2.57 5.83
CA GLY A 194 10.65 -1.47 6.45
C GLY A 194 11.15 -0.08 6.05
N TRP A 195 11.78 0.04 4.90
CA TRP A 195 12.17 1.30 4.29
C TRP A 195 11.25 1.65 3.13
N TYR A 196 10.77 2.90 3.06
CA TYR A 196 9.84 3.41 2.04
C TYR A 196 10.40 4.66 1.38
N LEU A 197 10.23 4.76 0.05
CA LEU A 197 10.56 5.94 -0.74
C LEU A 197 9.30 6.55 -1.33
N PHE A 198 9.16 7.88 -1.19
CA PHE A 198 8.06 8.66 -1.78
C PHE A 198 8.58 9.67 -2.80
N ARG A 199 9.90 9.75 -2.97
CA ARG A 199 10.54 10.46 -4.08
C ARG A 199 10.66 9.52 -5.27
N ASP A 200 10.74 10.06 -6.47
CA ASP A 200 10.87 9.30 -7.73
C ASP A 200 9.76 8.26 -7.94
N LEU A 201 8.58 8.54 -7.36
CA LEU A 201 7.44 7.63 -7.32
C LEU A 201 6.97 7.21 -8.70
N ASP A 202 7.02 8.11 -9.69
CA ASP A 202 6.69 7.78 -11.08
C ASP A 202 7.55 6.65 -11.62
N SER A 203 8.85 6.65 -11.29
CA SER A 203 9.77 5.57 -11.68
C SER A 203 9.47 4.27 -10.94
N LEU A 204 9.14 4.34 -9.64
CA LEU A 204 8.75 3.17 -8.85
C LEU A 204 7.48 2.51 -9.42
N ILE A 205 6.44 3.30 -9.64
CA ILE A 205 5.17 2.82 -10.22
C ILE A 205 5.39 2.24 -11.61
N ARG A 206 6.12 2.94 -12.49
CA ARG A 206 6.42 2.45 -13.84
C ARG A 206 7.13 1.10 -13.82
N ASN A 207 8.13 0.94 -12.97
CA ASN A 207 8.88 -0.30 -12.85
C ASN A 207 8.02 -1.43 -12.26
N HIS A 208 7.17 -1.10 -11.30
CA HIS A 208 6.23 -2.06 -10.71
C HIS A 208 5.21 -2.55 -11.75
N LEU A 209 4.55 -1.64 -12.46
CA LEU A 209 3.59 -1.99 -13.52
C LEU A 209 4.24 -2.82 -14.64
N ARG A 210 5.47 -2.50 -15.05
CA ARG A 210 6.20 -3.30 -16.04
C ARG A 210 6.44 -4.73 -15.60
N ARG A 211 6.66 -4.99 -14.31
CA ARG A 211 6.80 -6.35 -13.76
C ARG A 211 5.45 -7.05 -13.62
N ALA A 212 4.47 -6.38 -13.00
CA ALA A 212 3.20 -6.97 -12.63
C ALA A 212 2.30 -7.30 -13.84
N ILE A 213 2.33 -6.47 -14.89
CA ILE A 213 1.44 -6.60 -16.05
C ILE A 213 2.19 -6.85 -17.37
N SER A 214 3.42 -7.35 -17.31
CA SER A 214 4.24 -7.62 -18.51
C SER A 214 3.55 -8.55 -19.52
N ARG A 215 2.75 -9.53 -19.06
CA ARG A 215 1.98 -10.44 -19.91
C ARG A 215 0.86 -9.77 -20.69
N ASN A 216 0.37 -8.63 -20.21
CA ASN A 216 -0.68 -7.83 -20.85
C ASN A 216 -0.10 -6.68 -21.69
N LYS A 217 1.21 -6.67 -21.87
CA LYS A 217 1.89 -5.69 -22.70
C LYS A 217 1.85 -6.14 -24.16
N VAL A 218 1.32 -5.29 -25.03
CA VAL A 218 1.38 -5.45 -26.48
C VAL A 218 2.27 -4.33 -27.03
N GLY A 219 3.50 -4.66 -27.41
CA GLY A 219 4.51 -3.64 -27.71
C GLY A 219 4.89 -2.84 -26.46
N GLU A 220 4.79 -1.51 -26.53
CA GLU A 220 4.98 -0.59 -25.40
C GLU A 220 3.66 -0.21 -24.67
N HIS A 221 2.54 -0.86 -25.02
CA HIS A 221 1.22 -0.52 -24.49
C HIS A 221 0.81 -1.43 -23.33
N PHE A 222 0.27 -0.82 -22.28
CA PHE A 222 -0.28 -1.51 -21.11
C PHE A 222 -1.80 -1.43 -21.16
N HIS A 223 -2.44 -2.59 -21.32
CA HIS A 223 -3.90 -2.69 -21.35
C HIS A 223 -4.43 -2.77 -19.93
N LEU A 224 -5.26 -1.80 -19.55
CA LEU A 224 -5.80 -1.64 -18.19
C LEU A 224 -7.33 -1.67 -18.20
N VAL A 225 -7.93 -1.89 -17.04
CA VAL A 225 -9.37 -1.76 -16.83
C VAL A 225 -9.75 -0.28 -16.90
N PRO A 226 -10.83 0.08 -17.65
CA PRO A 226 -11.29 1.47 -17.75
C PRO A 226 -11.59 2.10 -16.38
N VAL A 227 -11.24 3.38 -16.26
CA VAL A 227 -11.50 4.15 -15.03
C VAL A 227 -12.99 4.16 -14.66
N PRO A 228 -13.95 4.37 -15.58
CA PRO A 228 -15.37 4.30 -15.24
C PRO A 228 -15.77 2.97 -14.62
N SER A 229 -15.27 1.85 -15.19
CA SER A 229 -15.55 0.50 -14.69
C SER A 229 -15.03 0.29 -13.28
N ILE A 230 -13.79 0.72 -12.99
CA ILE A 230 -13.18 0.61 -11.66
C ILE A 230 -13.92 1.47 -10.62
N LEU A 231 -14.31 2.68 -10.97
CA LEU A 231 -15.01 3.58 -10.04
C LEU A 231 -16.43 3.10 -9.71
N ALA A 232 -17.05 2.28 -10.57
CA ALA A 232 -18.39 1.73 -10.38
C ALA A 232 -18.41 0.45 -9.52
N LEU A 233 -17.26 -0.20 -9.25
CA LEU A 233 -17.20 -1.46 -8.51
C LEU A 233 -17.63 -1.30 -7.06
N SER A 234 -18.49 -2.20 -6.60
CA SER A 234 -18.70 -2.45 -5.17
C SER A 234 -17.60 -3.35 -4.60
N HIS A 235 -17.52 -3.47 -3.27
CA HIS A 235 -16.58 -4.40 -2.64
C HIS A 235 -16.82 -5.87 -3.05
N GLN A 236 -18.08 -6.27 -3.26
CA GLN A 236 -18.40 -7.63 -3.70
C GLN A 236 -18.00 -7.86 -5.16
N ASP A 237 -18.10 -6.83 -6.01
CA ASP A 237 -17.78 -6.95 -7.42
C ASP A 237 -16.26 -6.86 -7.67
N TRP A 238 -15.49 -6.27 -6.76
CA TRP A 238 -14.04 -6.16 -6.87
C TRP A 238 -13.36 -7.53 -7.00
N ILE A 239 -13.71 -8.46 -6.11
CA ILE A 239 -13.15 -9.82 -6.13
C ILE A 239 -13.47 -10.51 -7.47
N LYS A 240 -14.71 -10.43 -7.94
CA LYS A 240 -15.11 -10.99 -9.24
C LYS A 240 -14.33 -10.34 -10.38
N ALA A 241 -14.20 -9.00 -10.36
CA ALA A 241 -13.48 -8.26 -11.38
C ALA A 241 -12.00 -8.64 -11.44
N SER A 242 -11.34 -8.92 -10.32
CA SER A 242 -9.94 -9.37 -10.31
C SER A 242 -9.79 -10.80 -10.84
N GLN A 243 -10.75 -11.70 -10.58
CA GLN A 243 -10.71 -13.09 -11.04
C GLN A 243 -11.05 -13.26 -12.53
N SER A 244 -11.88 -12.38 -13.08
CA SER A 244 -12.43 -12.51 -14.45
C SER A 244 -11.68 -11.71 -15.52
N GLN A 245 -10.46 -11.25 -15.25
CA GLN A 245 -9.71 -10.43 -16.21
C GLN A 245 -9.27 -11.19 -17.47
N PRO A 246 -9.37 -10.57 -18.65
CA PRO A 246 -8.85 -11.14 -19.89
C PRO A 246 -7.36 -11.48 -19.79
N GLY A 247 -6.98 -12.65 -20.25
CA GLY A 247 -5.59 -13.13 -20.17
C GLY A 247 -5.16 -13.61 -18.78
N GLY A 248 -6.11 -13.69 -17.80
CA GLY A 248 -5.86 -14.25 -16.47
C GLY A 248 -4.98 -13.38 -15.58
N ASN A 249 -4.84 -12.07 -15.88
CA ASN A 249 -4.06 -11.17 -15.02
C ASN A 249 -4.96 -10.47 -14.00
N ALA A 250 -5.11 -11.08 -12.83
CA ALA A 250 -5.88 -10.56 -11.70
C ALA A 250 -5.40 -9.19 -11.19
N TYR A 251 -4.20 -8.77 -11.56
CA TYR A 251 -3.61 -7.50 -11.11
C TYR A 251 -4.15 -6.26 -11.85
N LEU A 252 -4.84 -6.39 -12.99
CA LEU A 252 -5.27 -5.23 -13.79
C LEU A 252 -6.16 -4.22 -13.04
N PRO A 253 -7.16 -4.63 -12.23
CA PRO A 253 -7.92 -3.70 -11.40
C PRO A 253 -7.03 -2.96 -10.40
N TYR A 254 -6.09 -3.65 -9.76
CA TYR A 254 -5.14 -3.07 -8.81
C TYR A 254 -4.21 -2.05 -9.48
N ALA A 255 -3.74 -2.34 -10.69
CA ALA A 255 -2.93 -1.41 -11.48
C ALA A 255 -3.69 -0.09 -11.76
N THR A 256 -4.96 -0.18 -12.16
CA THR A 256 -5.79 1.01 -12.38
C THR A 256 -6.04 1.77 -11.07
N ALA A 257 -6.31 1.05 -9.98
CA ALA A 257 -6.52 1.63 -8.65
C ALA A 257 -5.26 2.36 -8.12
N LEU A 258 -4.07 1.76 -8.29
CA LEU A 258 -2.79 2.40 -7.98
C LEU A 258 -2.63 3.73 -8.73
N LEU A 259 -2.91 3.74 -10.04
CA LEU A 259 -2.81 4.95 -10.86
C LEU A 259 -3.82 6.02 -10.45
N LEU A 260 -5.03 5.62 -10.05
CA LEU A 260 -6.06 6.52 -9.51
C LEU A 260 -5.62 7.14 -8.18
N VAL A 261 -5.10 6.34 -7.25
CA VAL A 261 -4.57 6.87 -5.98
C VAL A 261 -3.41 7.83 -6.24
N HIS A 262 -2.47 7.45 -7.12
CA HIS A 262 -1.39 8.34 -7.51
C HIS A 262 -1.93 9.67 -8.09
N TYR A 263 -2.94 9.62 -8.95
CA TYR A 263 -3.59 10.81 -9.52
C TYR A 263 -4.18 11.71 -8.42
N HIS A 264 -4.87 11.14 -7.44
CA HIS A 264 -5.47 11.89 -6.34
C HIS A 264 -4.44 12.50 -5.38
N LEU A 265 -3.31 11.84 -5.17
CA LEU A 265 -2.29 12.27 -4.22
C LEU A 265 -1.19 13.15 -4.84
N HIS A 266 -0.86 12.93 -6.12
CA HIS A 266 0.26 13.57 -6.81
C HIS A 266 -0.13 14.39 -8.05
N GLY A 267 -1.39 14.31 -8.49
CA GLY A 267 -1.89 15.04 -9.66
C GLY A 267 -2.14 16.54 -9.44
N GLY A 268 -1.72 17.12 -8.30
CA GLY A 268 -1.82 18.54 -7.97
C GLY A 268 -2.17 18.81 -6.50
N ALA A 269 -1.74 19.98 -6.00
CA ALA A 269 -1.89 20.33 -4.58
C ALA A 269 -3.38 20.40 -4.15
N GLU A 270 -4.24 20.97 -4.98
CA GLU A 270 -5.68 21.11 -4.69
C GLU A 270 -6.35 19.72 -4.57
N ARG A 271 -6.06 18.80 -5.50
CA ARG A 271 -6.64 17.45 -5.50
C ARG A 271 -6.18 16.67 -4.27
N ARG A 272 -4.91 16.75 -3.94
CA ARG A 272 -4.37 16.16 -2.70
C ARG A 272 -5.05 16.72 -1.47
N ALA A 273 -5.24 18.03 -1.39
CA ALA A 273 -5.92 18.67 -0.27
C ALA A 273 -7.38 18.20 -0.12
N LYS A 274 -8.13 18.09 -1.24
CA LYS A 274 -9.50 17.55 -1.24
C LYS A 274 -9.55 16.09 -0.77
N THR A 275 -8.61 15.26 -1.24
CA THR A 275 -8.48 13.85 -0.81
C THR A 275 -8.18 13.76 0.68
N SER A 276 -7.18 14.50 1.16
CA SER A 276 -6.80 14.50 2.59
C SER A 276 -7.94 14.98 3.48
N ALA A 277 -8.66 16.04 3.10
CA ALA A 277 -9.81 16.55 3.83
C ALA A 277 -10.96 15.52 3.88
N HIS A 278 -11.19 14.80 2.78
CA HIS A 278 -12.19 13.72 2.73
C HIS A 278 -11.81 12.57 3.69
N LEU A 279 -10.56 12.12 3.67
CA LEU A 279 -10.07 11.07 4.57
C LEU A 279 -10.20 11.47 6.05
N ALA A 280 -9.82 12.70 6.38
CA ALA A 280 -9.98 13.22 7.73
C ALA A 280 -11.47 13.28 8.16
N LYS A 281 -12.36 13.68 7.26
CA LYS A 281 -13.81 13.69 7.52
C LYS A 281 -14.35 12.30 7.79
N ILE A 282 -13.95 11.30 7.02
CA ILE A 282 -14.38 9.90 7.20
C ILE A 282 -13.97 9.37 8.58
N GLN A 283 -12.76 9.67 9.03
CA GLN A 283 -12.27 9.21 10.34
C GLN A 283 -13.11 9.74 11.50
N GLY A 284 -13.62 10.97 11.39
CA GLY A 284 -14.46 11.60 12.41
C GLY A 284 -15.93 11.17 12.39
N LEU A 285 -16.37 10.37 11.39
CA LEU A 285 -17.77 10.01 11.27
C LEU A 285 -18.17 8.86 12.22
N SER A 286 -19.34 9.01 12.86
CA SER A 286 -20.00 7.87 13.53
C SER A 286 -20.40 6.79 12.48
N PRO A 287 -20.46 5.50 12.86
CA PRO A 287 -20.94 4.43 12.00
C PRO A 287 -22.34 4.64 11.42
N ARG A 288 -23.17 5.42 12.09
CA ARG A 288 -24.55 5.73 11.66
C ARG A 288 -24.66 6.86 10.64
N ASN A 289 -23.58 7.62 10.42
CA ASN A 289 -23.61 8.73 9.50
C ASN A 289 -23.55 8.25 8.04
N LYS A 290 -24.31 8.95 7.16
CA LYS A 290 -24.22 8.72 5.71
C LYS A 290 -22.80 9.03 5.23
N MET A 291 -22.25 8.12 4.46
CA MET A 291 -20.92 8.29 3.87
C MET A 291 -20.95 9.39 2.81
N PRO A 292 -20.03 10.38 2.88
CA PRO A 292 -19.87 11.33 1.80
C PRO A 292 -19.28 10.62 0.57
N ALA A 293 -19.72 11.02 -0.62
CA ALA A 293 -19.08 10.55 -1.85
C ALA A 293 -17.62 10.94 -1.89
N PHE A 294 -16.78 10.05 -2.41
CA PHE A 294 -15.36 10.34 -2.59
C PHE A 294 -15.21 11.49 -3.59
N PRO A 295 -14.34 12.50 -3.32
CA PRO A 295 -14.17 13.66 -4.18
C PRO A 295 -13.42 13.25 -5.46
N THR A 296 -14.17 12.89 -6.48
CA THR A 296 -13.62 12.51 -7.79
C THR A 296 -14.14 13.44 -8.88
N GLU A 297 -13.41 13.51 -9.98
CA GLU A 297 -13.82 14.22 -11.21
C GLU A 297 -14.58 13.26 -12.13
N GLU A 298 -15.03 13.74 -13.28
CA GLU A 298 -15.66 12.90 -14.28
C GLU A 298 -14.70 11.78 -14.74
N PRO A 299 -15.14 10.50 -14.77
CA PRO A 299 -14.24 9.35 -14.97
C PRO A 299 -13.47 9.38 -16.31
N GLY A 300 -14.11 9.78 -17.40
CA GLY A 300 -13.45 9.88 -18.72
C GLY A 300 -12.39 10.99 -18.75
N PHE A 301 -12.61 12.08 -18.02
CA PHE A 301 -11.62 13.13 -17.85
C PHE A 301 -10.39 12.65 -17.06
N ILE A 302 -10.61 11.91 -15.98
CA ILE A 302 -9.51 11.28 -15.21
C ILE A 302 -8.71 10.35 -16.11
N GLN A 303 -9.39 9.45 -16.83
CA GLN A 303 -8.76 8.50 -17.74
C GLN A 303 -7.86 9.20 -18.77
N LYS A 304 -8.38 10.24 -19.42
CA LYS A 304 -7.60 11.04 -20.37
C LYS A 304 -6.37 11.69 -19.74
N ARG A 305 -6.50 12.21 -18.52
CA ARG A 305 -5.37 12.78 -17.77
C ARG A 305 -4.34 11.72 -17.40
N LEU A 306 -4.75 10.54 -17.00
CA LEU A 306 -3.82 9.42 -16.71
C LEU A 306 -3.02 9.05 -17.96
N VAL A 307 -3.68 8.89 -19.11
CA VAL A 307 -3.01 8.61 -20.38
C VAL A 307 -1.95 9.67 -20.69
N ASN A 308 -2.31 10.94 -20.65
CA ASN A 308 -1.40 12.05 -20.96
C ASN A 308 -0.22 12.13 -19.97
N TYR A 309 -0.49 11.99 -18.68
CA TYR A 309 0.53 12.05 -17.63
C TYR A 309 1.57 10.93 -17.78
N TRP A 310 1.12 9.70 -17.95
CA TRP A 310 2.02 8.54 -18.01
C TRP A 310 2.69 8.38 -19.36
N SER A 311 2.08 8.82 -20.46
CA SER A 311 2.68 8.85 -21.79
C SER A 311 3.97 9.69 -21.79
N SER A 312 3.93 10.88 -21.20
CA SER A 312 5.11 11.74 -21.05
C SER A 312 6.23 11.14 -20.16
N ARG A 313 5.94 10.05 -19.45
CA ARG A 313 6.87 9.32 -18.57
C ARG A 313 7.25 7.93 -19.11
N GLY A 314 6.96 7.70 -20.38
CA GLY A 314 7.34 6.47 -21.09
C GLY A 314 6.48 5.24 -20.71
N LEU A 315 5.23 5.47 -20.31
CA LEU A 315 4.25 4.40 -20.04
C LEU A 315 2.99 4.67 -20.88
N GLN A 316 2.78 3.86 -21.92
CA GLN A 316 1.62 3.99 -22.80
C GLN A 316 0.44 3.19 -22.23
N LEU A 317 -0.55 3.87 -21.71
CA LEU A 317 -1.75 3.27 -21.15
C LEU A 317 -2.87 3.19 -22.18
N ILE A 318 -3.49 2.00 -22.29
CA ILE A 318 -4.69 1.77 -23.08
C ILE A 318 -5.76 1.20 -22.16
N PHE A 319 -6.86 1.92 -22.03
CA PHE A 319 -8.04 1.48 -21.32
C PHE A 319 -9.01 0.85 -22.31
N ARG A 320 -9.29 -0.44 -22.19
CA ARG A 320 -10.23 -1.16 -23.04
C ARG A 320 -11.47 -1.52 -22.26
N GLU A 321 -12.63 -1.27 -22.84
CA GLU A 321 -13.89 -1.87 -22.39
C GLU A 321 -13.79 -3.37 -22.61
N GLN A 322 -14.28 -4.13 -21.63
CA GLN A 322 -14.30 -5.59 -21.62
C GLN A 322 -15.50 -6.12 -22.36
#